data_c0115512c3088d2d309ccc848a1c5f61
#
_entry.id   c0115512c3088d2d309ccc848a1c5f61
#
_cell.length_a   1.000
_cell.length_b   1.000
_cell.length_c   1.000
_cell.angle_alpha   90.00
_cell.angle_beta   90.00
_cell.angle_gamma   90.00
#
_symmetry.space_group_name_H-M   'P 1'
#
loop_
_entity.id
_entity.type
_entity.pdbx_description
1 polymer ?
#
loop_
_entity_poly.entity_id
_entity_poly.type
_entity_poly.pdbx_seq_one_letter_code
_entity_poly.pdbx_strand_id
1 'polypeptide(L)'
;RMFVEVFLVVGRKQGKTILCGAICTYLAYCGEYGSECYALAPKIDQSDLLFSAVEYNVHAEPELDSITKSTKYRGLYIQETNTTIKKLAFSSKKSDGYNPMFWSADEVAAWPGVAGLRQWEVMVSGTGARDEPLGIALSSGGYENEGLFDELMKRGTGFLMGNSREKHLLPILYMIDDPEKWDDLEELEKSLPGLGESVSREFIRKEIDIAHESISKEIEFKTKYCNLKQSISTAWLKAEDINKAFGHHRPLTDLVNHYCVGGVDLSQSVDLTSACIITEVDGVLWIHSHFWLPNKRLEEATKRDNIPYEIYIRKGFLSLSGEEFINNDDVILWFQRMVKEYRIYPLQIGYDRWSAQDMVQKLQRMSFHLDSVTQGFNLSNVEDTFEGMLREGRIRDMDDNDLLKIHFADAAQQMESNTEHAHPRKKLVKITKTAHVDGVAAVLDAMAMREFKWAELGKRLTNARG
;
A
#
# COMPACT_ATOMS: atom_id res chain seq x y z
N ARG A 1 -18.09 -7.93 -33.59
CA ARG A 1 -16.83 -7.18 -33.34
C ARG A 1 -15.68 -8.14 -33.12
N MET A 2 -14.47 -7.67 -33.41
CA MET A 2 -13.25 -8.43 -33.10
C MET A 2 -12.93 -8.38 -31.62
N PHE A 3 -13.07 -7.21 -30.98
CA PHE A 3 -12.84 -7.01 -29.56
C PHE A 3 -14.15 -6.69 -28.86
N VAL A 4 -14.38 -7.31 -27.70
CA VAL A 4 -15.54 -7.09 -26.83
C VAL A 4 -15.18 -6.45 -25.51
N GLU A 5 -13.91 -6.46 -25.17
CA GLU A 5 -13.33 -5.77 -24.02
C GLU A 5 -12.20 -4.85 -24.49
N VAL A 6 -12.13 -3.64 -23.97
CA VAL A 6 -11.04 -2.69 -24.16
C VAL A 6 -10.48 -2.32 -22.79
N PHE A 7 -9.17 -2.36 -22.66
CA PHE A 7 -8.48 -1.87 -21.46
C PHE A 7 -7.58 -0.71 -21.85
N LEU A 8 -7.99 0.51 -21.49
CA LEU A 8 -7.27 1.74 -21.80
C LEU A 8 -6.60 2.29 -20.54
N VAL A 9 -5.27 2.27 -20.53
CA VAL A 9 -4.45 2.94 -19.52
C VAL A 9 -3.76 4.13 -20.17
N VAL A 10 -4.06 5.31 -19.69
CA VAL A 10 -3.43 6.57 -20.14
C VAL A 10 -3.45 7.59 -19.00
N GLY A 11 -2.46 8.45 -18.92
CA GLY A 11 -2.31 9.40 -17.82
C GLY A 11 -3.51 10.31 -17.59
N ARG A 12 -3.48 11.04 -16.50
CA ARG A 12 -4.56 12.00 -16.17
C ARG A 12 -4.66 13.10 -17.23
N LYS A 13 -5.89 13.63 -17.41
CA LYS A 13 -6.18 14.75 -18.34
C LYS A 13 -5.98 14.43 -19.83
N GLN A 14 -6.04 13.15 -20.22
CA GLN A 14 -5.91 12.71 -21.60
C GLN A 14 -7.27 12.41 -22.29
N GLY A 15 -8.37 12.93 -21.78
CA GLY A 15 -9.69 12.86 -22.44
C GLY A 15 -10.40 11.51 -22.39
N LYS A 16 -9.98 10.54 -21.53
CA LYS A 16 -10.58 9.19 -21.39
C LYS A 16 -12.10 9.20 -21.34
N THR A 17 -12.66 10.00 -20.44
CA THR A 17 -14.09 10.06 -20.17
C THR A 17 -14.87 10.62 -21.36
N ILE A 18 -14.33 11.63 -22.04
CA ILE A 18 -14.94 12.23 -23.24
C ILE A 18 -14.96 11.21 -24.39
N LEU A 19 -13.86 10.50 -24.61
CA LEU A 19 -13.79 9.45 -25.63
C LEU A 19 -14.83 8.35 -25.36
N CYS A 20 -14.93 7.87 -24.12
CA CYS A 20 -15.94 6.90 -23.73
C CYS A 20 -17.36 7.42 -23.87
N GLY A 21 -17.59 8.70 -23.54
CA GLY A 21 -18.89 9.36 -23.75
C GLY A 21 -19.30 9.35 -25.22
N ALA A 22 -18.38 9.67 -26.13
CA ALA A 22 -18.64 9.64 -27.57
C ALA A 22 -18.97 8.22 -28.08
N ILE A 23 -18.19 7.21 -27.63
CA ILE A 23 -18.43 5.80 -27.97
C ILE A 23 -19.79 5.34 -27.42
N CYS A 24 -20.11 5.67 -26.17
CA CYS A 24 -21.40 5.38 -25.56
C CYS A 24 -22.56 5.99 -26.36
N THR A 25 -22.45 7.26 -26.71
CA THR A 25 -23.45 7.97 -27.54
C THR A 25 -23.65 7.23 -28.86
N TYR A 26 -22.56 6.94 -29.59
CA TYR A 26 -22.66 6.25 -30.88
C TYR A 26 -23.36 4.89 -30.72
N LEU A 27 -22.98 4.07 -29.77
CA LEU A 27 -23.55 2.73 -29.56
C LEU A 27 -24.99 2.78 -29.07
N ALA A 28 -25.36 3.79 -28.31
CA ALA A 28 -26.72 3.94 -27.82
C ALA A 28 -27.72 4.28 -28.95
N TYR A 29 -27.31 5.04 -29.96
CA TYR A 29 -28.17 5.45 -31.07
C TYR A 29 -28.09 4.54 -32.30
N CYS A 30 -26.92 3.94 -32.56
CA CYS A 30 -26.67 3.11 -33.73
C CYS A 30 -26.61 1.60 -33.41
N GLY A 31 -26.76 1.22 -32.12
CA GLY A 31 -26.68 -0.19 -31.67
C GLY A 31 -28.01 -0.94 -31.81
N GLU A 32 -28.09 -2.09 -31.14
CA GLU A 32 -29.23 -2.99 -31.16
C GLU A 32 -30.46 -2.37 -30.48
N TYR A 33 -31.64 -2.76 -30.95
CA TYR A 33 -32.90 -2.38 -30.28
C TYR A 33 -32.95 -2.93 -28.84
N GLY A 34 -33.44 -2.12 -27.90
CA GLY A 34 -33.51 -2.49 -26.49
C GLY A 34 -32.13 -2.56 -25.79
N SER A 35 -31.16 -1.77 -26.27
CA SER A 35 -29.81 -1.72 -25.68
C SER A 35 -29.80 -1.12 -24.29
N GLU A 36 -28.94 -1.63 -23.43
CA GLU A 36 -28.63 -1.08 -22.11
C GLU A 36 -27.17 -0.62 -22.08
N CYS A 37 -26.94 0.67 -21.80
CA CYS A 37 -25.61 1.25 -21.66
C CYS A 37 -25.38 1.67 -20.22
N TYR A 38 -24.18 1.40 -19.67
CA TYR A 38 -23.87 1.63 -18.28
C TYR A 38 -22.55 2.38 -18.08
N ALA A 39 -22.59 3.44 -17.26
CA ALA A 39 -21.42 4.12 -16.73
C ALA A 39 -21.17 3.64 -15.30
N LEU A 40 -20.06 2.93 -15.07
CA LEU A 40 -19.66 2.41 -13.75
C LEU A 40 -18.42 3.15 -13.23
N ALA A 41 -18.45 3.49 -11.94
CA ALA A 41 -17.31 4.05 -11.23
C ALA A 41 -17.34 3.64 -9.75
N PRO A 42 -16.24 3.78 -8.99
CA PRO A 42 -16.21 3.51 -7.55
C PRO A 42 -17.28 4.30 -6.77
N LYS A 43 -17.50 5.55 -7.15
CA LYS A 43 -18.52 6.44 -6.57
C LYS A 43 -19.49 6.92 -7.66
N ILE A 44 -20.75 7.16 -7.27
CA ILE A 44 -21.78 7.62 -8.22
C ILE A 44 -21.39 8.95 -8.87
N ASP A 45 -20.78 9.87 -8.10
CA ASP A 45 -20.35 11.18 -8.61
C ASP A 45 -19.26 11.08 -9.70
N GLN A 46 -18.48 10.00 -9.69
CA GLN A 46 -17.49 9.73 -10.75
C GLN A 46 -18.16 9.17 -12.01
N SER A 47 -19.20 8.34 -11.87
CA SER A 47 -19.99 7.87 -13.02
C SER A 47 -20.80 9.01 -13.66
N ASP A 48 -21.06 10.08 -12.91
CA ASP A 48 -21.69 11.31 -13.43
C ASP A 48 -20.85 12.01 -14.50
N LEU A 49 -19.53 11.92 -14.45
CA LEU A 49 -18.64 12.55 -15.43
C LEU A 49 -18.86 11.99 -16.84
N LEU A 50 -18.92 10.67 -16.97
CA LEU A 50 -19.19 10.03 -18.26
C LEU A 50 -20.64 10.28 -18.70
N PHE A 51 -21.59 10.16 -17.78
CA PHE A 51 -22.98 10.37 -18.07
C PHE A 51 -23.23 11.82 -18.55
N SER A 52 -22.62 12.81 -17.91
CA SER A 52 -22.70 14.22 -18.33
C SER A 52 -22.04 14.46 -19.70
N ALA A 53 -20.97 13.73 -20.04
CA ALA A 53 -20.40 13.81 -21.39
C ALA A 53 -21.36 13.28 -22.44
N VAL A 54 -22.13 12.22 -22.16
CA VAL A 54 -23.19 11.73 -23.04
C VAL A 54 -24.34 12.71 -23.13
N GLU A 55 -24.82 13.26 -22.00
CA GLU A 55 -25.87 14.30 -21.97
C GLU A 55 -25.46 15.50 -22.82
N TYR A 56 -24.22 15.97 -22.69
CA TYR A 56 -23.71 17.06 -23.50
C TYR A 56 -23.78 16.75 -25.00
N ASN A 57 -23.32 15.57 -25.42
CA ASN A 57 -23.39 15.17 -26.83
C ASN A 57 -24.81 15.11 -27.35
N VAL A 58 -25.76 14.62 -26.55
CA VAL A 58 -27.18 14.50 -26.92
C VAL A 58 -27.80 15.88 -27.06
N HIS A 59 -27.63 16.77 -26.08
CA HIS A 59 -28.21 18.11 -26.11
C HIS A 59 -27.56 19.05 -27.13
N ALA A 60 -26.30 18.78 -27.52
CA ALA A 60 -25.61 19.55 -28.55
C ALA A 60 -26.14 19.26 -29.97
N GLU A 61 -26.83 18.13 -30.19
CA GLU A 61 -27.40 17.74 -31.48
C GLU A 61 -28.92 17.69 -31.43
N PRO A 62 -29.63 18.62 -32.09
CA PRO A 62 -31.09 18.72 -32.01
C PRO A 62 -31.85 17.47 -32.43
N GLU A 63 -31.33 16.68 -33.35
CA GLU A 63 -31.96 15.42 -33.76
C GLU A 63 -31.92 14.39 -32.62
N LEU A 64 -30.78 14.27 -31.94
CA LEU A 64 -30.65 13.35 -30.80
C LEU A 64 -31.48 13.81 -29.60
N ASP A 65 -31.49 15.11 -29.32
CA ASP A 65 -32.25 15.69 -28.21
C ASP A 65 -33.76 15.44 -28.37
N SER A 66 -34.28 15.55 -29.60
CA SER A 66 -35.72 15.40 -29.89
C SER A 66 -36.27 14.00 -29.61
N ILE A 67 -35.44 12.94 -29.70
CA ILE A 67 -35.82 11.55 -29.51
C ILE A 67 -35.40 10.99 -28.15
N THR A 68 -34.73 11.78 -27.32
CA THR A 68 -34.19 11.38 -26.01
C THR A 68 -34.98 12.00 -24.87
N LYS A 69 -35.27 11.19 -23.84
CA LYS A 69 -35.91 11.64 -22.60
C LYS A 69 -35.00 11.40 -21.42
N SER A 70 -34.72 12.43 -20.63
CA SER A 70 -34.11 12.29 -19.34
C SER A 70 -35.14 11.90 -18.28
N THR A 71 -34.93 10.84 -17.54
CA THR A 71 -35.84 10.38 -16.48
C THR A 71 -35.06 9.95 -15.23
N LYS A 72 -35.63 10.23 -14.05
CA LYS A 72 -35.02 9.89 -12.77
C LYS A 72 -34.70 8.39 -12.61
N TYR A 73 -35.53 7.53 -13.19
CA TYR A 73 -35.41 6.06 -12.99
C TYR A 73 -34.70 5.32 -14.14
N ARG A 74 -34.78 5.86 -15.36
CA ARG A 74 -34.20 5.22 -16.55
C ARG A 74 -32.92 5.89 -17.04
N GLY A 75 -32.52 7.01 -16.43
CA GLY A 75 -31.45 7.83 -16.96
C GLY A 75 -31.84 8.47 -18.28
N LEU A 76 -30.99 8.44 -19.29
CA LEU A 76 -31.36 8.80 -20.64
C LEU A 76 -32.08 7.63 -21.32
N TYR A 77 -33.20 7.92 -21.95
CA TYR A 77 -34.04 6.95 -22.66
C TYR A 77 -34.27 7.41 -24.10
N ILE A 78 -33.79 6.60 -25.04
CA ILE A 78 -33.95 6.82 -26.47
C ILE A 78 -35.18 6.06 -26.93
N GLN A 79 -36.21 6.80 -27.38
CA GLN A 79 -37.52 6.23 -27.66
C GLN A 79 -37.53 5.31 -28.89
N GLU A 80 -36.85 5.70 -29.96
CA GLU A 80 -36.86 5.00 -31.26
C GLU A 80 -36.22 3.61 -31.16
N THR A 81 -35.12 3.50 -30.41
CA THR A 81 -34.38 2.23 -30.25
C THR A 81 -34.71 1.49 -28.96
N ASN A 82 -35.57 2.07 -28.09
CA ASN A 82 -35.85 1.55 -26.74
C ASN A 82 -34.59 1.39 -25.90
N THR A 83 -33.59 2.22 -26.09
CA THR A 83 -32.28 2.14 -25.43
C THR A 83 -32.26 2.94 -24.15
N THR A 84 -31.57 2.46 -23.14
CA THR A 84 -31.35 3.18 -21.87
C THR A 84 -29.87 3.37 -21.58
N ILE A 85 -29.51 4.58 -21.06
CA ILE A 85 -28.16 4.89 -20.58
C ILE A 85 -28.26 5.23 -19.10
N LYS A 86 -27.55 4.47 -18.23
CA LYS A 86 -27.68 4.55 -16.77
C LYS A 86 -26.32 4.70 -16.08
N LYS A 87 -26.33 5.38 -14.96
CA LYS A 87 -25.21 5.42 -14.01
C LYS A 87 -25.33 4.28 -13.04
N LEU A 88 -24.22 3.60 -12.74
CA LEU A 88 -24.14 2.59 -11.71
C LEU A 88 -22.96 2.90 -10.79
N ALA A 89 -23.24 2.98 -9.48
CA ALA A 89 -22.18 2.91 -8.49
C ALA A 89 -21.77 1.46 -8.28
N PHE A 90 -20.52 1.24 -7.91
CA PHE A 90 -20.06 -0.06 -7.46
C PHE A 90 -20.97 -0.62 -6.36
N SER A 91 -21.41 -1.87 -6.50
CA SER A 91 -22.25 -2.53 -5.51
C SER A 91 -21.85 -4.00 -5.38
N SER A 92 -21.37 -4.39 -4.21
CA SER A 92 -21.04 -5.79 -3.88
C SER A 92 -22.25 -6.72 -3.71
N LYS A 93 -23.47 -6.18 -3.68
CA LYS A 93 -24.67 -6.91 -3.23
C LYS A 93 -25.78 -7.16 -4.26
N LYS A 94 -25.77 -6.52 -5.43
CA LYS A 94 -26.84 -6.69 -6.46
C LYS A 94 -26.24 -6.47 -7.85
N SER A 95 -25.90 -7.54 -8.52
CA SER A 95 -25.30 -7.47 -9.84
C SER A 95 -25.90 -8.42 -10.88
N ASP A 96 -26.93 -9.20 -10.55
CA ASP A 96 -27.55 -10.12 -11.48
C ASP A 96 -28.69 -9.46 -12.26
N GLY A 97 -28.79 -9.74 -13.56
CA GLY A 97 -29.88 -9.28 -14.43
C GLY A 97 -29.56 -8.10 -15.35
N TYR A 98 -28.29 -7.71 -15.49
CA TYR A 98 -27.86 -6.77 -16.54
C TYR A 98 -27.74 -7.47 -17.89
N ASN A 99 -28.09 -6.73 -18.96
CA ASN A 99 -27.92 -7.16 -20.34
C ASN A 99 -27.21 -6.04 -21.14
N PRO A 100 -25.96 -5.74 -20.82
CA PRO A 100 -25.29 -4.58 -21.36
C PRO A 100 -24.91 -4.76 -22.83
N MET A 101 -25.25 -3.77 -23.64
CA MET A 101 -24.69 -3.56 -24.97
C MET A 101 -23.38 -2.78 -24.88
N PHE A 102 -23.32 -1.83 -23.95
CA PHE A 102 -22.14 -1.06 -23.64
C PHE A 102 -21.99 -0.86 -22.12
N TRP A 103 -20.77 -1.01 -21.63
CA TRP A 103 -20.46 -0.51 -20.29
C TRP A 103 -19.04 0.07 -20.23
N SER A 104 -18.88 1.11 -19.45
CA SER A 104 -17.57 1.65 -19.13
C SER A 104 -17.32 1.56 -17.63
N ALA A 105 -16.14 1.08 -17.24
CA ALA A 105 -15.66 1.06 -15.88
C ALA A 105 -14.52 2.09 -15.74
N ASP A 106 -14.78 3.21 -15.06
CA ASP A 106 -13.79 4.27 -14.88
C ASP A 106 -12.98 4.05 -13.59
N GLU A 107 -11.73 4.50 -13.65
CA GLU A 107 -10.74 4.38 -12.56
C GLU A 107 -10.63 2.97 -11.96
N VAL A 108 -10.54 1.94 -12.82
CA VAL A 108 -10.52 0.54 -12.36
C VAL A 108 -9.38 0.21 -11.40
N ALA A 109 -8.30 0.99 -11.39
CA ALA A 109 -7.22 0.88 -10.41
C ALA A 109 -7.66 1.25 -8.97
N ALA A 110 -8.73 2.04 -8.83
CA ALA A 110 -9.31 2.40 -7.53
C ALA A 110 -10.44 1.45 -7.08
N TRP A 111 -10.77 0.44 -7.89
CA TRP A 111 -11.82 -0.53 -7.56
C TRP A 111 -11.38 -1.46 -6.44
N PRO A 112 -12.29 -1.86 -5.53
CA PRO A 112 -11.93 -2.72 -4.41
C PRO A 112 -11.56 -4.13 -4.89
N GLY A 113 -10.30 -4.53 -4.82
CA GLY A 113 -9.72 -5.85 -5.06
C GLY A 113 -10.62 -6.89 -5.76
N VAL A 114 -10.82 -8.04 -5.15
CA VAL A 114 -11.64 -9.16 -5.68
C VAL A 114 -13.10 -8.75 -5.95
N ALA A 115 -13.66 -7.80 -5.18
CA ALA A 115 -15.04 -7.38 -5.40
C ALA A 115 -15.19 -6.55 -6.70
N GLY A 116 -14.18 -5.75 -7.06
CA GLY A 116 -14.13 -5.04 -8.34
C GLY A 116 -14.03 -5.97 -9.52
N LEU A 117 -13.18 -7.01 -9.42
CA LEU A 117 -13.06 -8.05 -10.43
C LEU A 117 -14.42 -8.75 -10.66
N ARG A 118 -15.09 -9.16 -9.60
CA ARG A 118 -16.42 -9.80 -9.69
C ARG A 118 -17.46 -8.92 -10.37
N GLN A 119 -17.49 -7.61 -10.09
CA GLN A 119 -18.40 -6.67 -10.74
C GLN A 119 -18.17 -6.61 -12.25
N TRP A 120 -16.91 -6.60 -12.68
CA TRP A 120 -16.56 -6.65 -14.11
C TRP A 120 -17.03 -7.97 -14.76
N GLU A 121 -16.75 -9.12 -14.14
CA GLU A 121 -17.15 -10.44 -14.60
C GLU A 121 -18.69 -10.57 -14.77
N VAL A 122 -19.46 -9.96 -13.86
CA VAL A 122 -20.93 -9.91 -13.98
C VAL A 122 -21.35 -9.13 -15.23
N MET A 123 -20.72 -7.98 -15.52
CA MET A 123 -21.02 -7.22 -16.73
C MET A 123 -20.65 -8.02 -17.99
N VAL A 124 -19.48 -8.65 -18.01
CA VAL A 124 -19.05 -9.51 -19.13
C VAL A 124 -20.02 -10.68 -19.33
N SER A 125 -20.39 -11.39 -18.26
CA SER A 125 -21.32 -12.54 -18.36
C SER A 125 -22.73 -12.14 -18.78
N GLY A 126 -23.15 -10.91 -18.45
CA GLY A 126 -24.44 -10.36 -18.84
C GLY A 126 -24.59 -10.07 -20.33
N THR A 127 -23.50 -10.09 -21.10
CA THR A 127 -23.53 -9.79 -22.56
C THR A 127 -23.97 -10.93 -23.43
N GLY A 128 -24.20 -12.13 -22.88
CA GLY A 128 -24.42 -13.37 -23.65
C GLY A 128 -25.62 -13.33 -24.62
N ALA A 129 -26.54 -12.39 -24.49
CA ALA A 129 -27.69 -12.18 -25.40
C ALA A 129 -27.47 -11.04 -26.41
N ARG A 130 -26.28 -10.45 -26.49
CA ARG A 130 -25.93 -9.35 -27.38
C ARG A 130 -25.02 -9.83 -28.51
N ASP A 131 -25.25 -9.34 -29.72
CA ASP A 131 -24.44 -9.70 -30.89
C ASP A 131 -23.08 -8.96 -30.87
N GLU A 132 -23.07 -7.68 -30.48
CA GLU A 132 -21.89 -6.84 -30.53
C GLU A 132 -21.66 -5.99 -29.24
N PRO A 133 -21.56 -6.62 -28.07
CA PRO A 133 -21.34 -5.89 -26.83
C PRO A 133 -19.94 -5.29 -26.77
N LEU A 134 -19.78 -4.24 -25.96
CA LEU A 134 -18.49 -3.59 -25.72
C LEU A 134 -18.35 -3.12 -24.28
N GLY A 135 -17.34 -3.64 -23.57
CA GLY A 135 -16.90 -3.13 -22.29
C GLY A 135 -15.59 -2.37 -22.38
N ILE A 136 -15.50 -1.21 -21.74
CA ILE A 136 -14.30 -0.40 -21.71
C ILE A 136 -13.88 -0.18 -20.25
N ALA A 137 -12.73 -0.72 -19.87
CA ALA A 137 -12.09 -0.41 -18.61
C ALA A 137 -11.08 0.73 -18.80
N LEU A 138 -11.22 1.80 -18.01
CA LEU A 138 -10.41 3.01 -18.06
C LEU A 138 -9.61 3.15 -16.77
N SER A 139 -8.34 3.50 -16.88
CA SER A 139 -7.54 3.89 -15.72
C SER A 139 -6.37 4.80 -16.09
N SER A 140 -5.85 5.52 -15.13
CA SER A 140 -4.42 5.82 -15.03
C SER A 140 -3.72 4.64 -14.36
N GLY A 141 -2.42 4.72 -14.12
CA GLY A 141 -1.71 3.74 -13.32
C GLY A 141 -2.34 3.57 -11.94
N GLY A 142 -2.03 2.52 -11.26
CA GLY A 142 -2.61 2.17 -9.97
C GLY A 142 -1.65 1.45 -9.05
N TYR A 143 -2.18 1.09 -7.88
CA TYR A 143 -1.48 0.28 -6.90
C TYR A 143 -1.87 -1.19 -7.06
N GLU A 144 -0.95 -2.10 -6.71
CA GLU A 144 -1.25 -3.53 -6.63
C GLU A 144 -2.31 -3.79 -5.56
N ASN A 145 -3.44 -4.39 -5.94
CA ASN A 145 -4.52 -4.71 -5.01
C ASN A 145 -5.18 -6.07 -5.28
N GLU A 146 -4.56 -6.90 -6.13
CA GLU A 146 -5.09 -8.20 -6.58
C GLU A 146 -6.51 -8.09 -7.17
N GLY A 147 -6.83 -6.95 -7.79
CA GLY A 147 -8.15 -6.61 -8.30
C GLY A 147 -8.23 -6.58 -9.83
N LEU A 148 -9.27 -5.90 -10.32
CA LEU A 148 -9.57 -5.80 -11.75
C LEU A 148 -8.42 -5.19 -12.56
N PHE A 149 -7.77 -4.13 -12.05
CA PHE A 149 -6.65 -3.49 -12.74
C PHE A 149 -5.48 -4.47 -12.93
N ASP A 150 -5.13 -5.24 -11.89
CA ASP A 150 -4.04 -6.21 -11.94
C ASP A 150 -4.32 -7.34 -12.92
N GLU A 151 -5.57 -7.84 -12.93
CA GLU A 151 -5.99 -8.90 -13.85
C GLU A 151 -5.96 -8.40 -15.31
N LEU A 152 -6.51 -7.21 -15.58
CA LEU A 152 -6.49 -6.62 -16.92
C LEU A 152 -5.07 -6.27 -17.41
N MET A 153 -4.21 -5.79 -16.52
CA MET A 153 -2.78 -5.57 -16.83
C MET A 153 -2.10 -6.89 -17.23
N LYS A 154 -2.31 -7.95 -16.47
CA LYS A 154 -1.76 -9.28 -16.75
C LYS A 154 -2.26 -9.82 -18.09
N ARG A 155 -3.58 -9.78 -18.34
CA ARG A 155 -4.21 -10.21 -19.59
C ARG A 155 -3.70 -9.39 -20.77
N GLY A 156 -3.70 -8.06 -20.63
CA GLY A 156 -3.26 -7.12 -21.67
C GLY A 156 -1.77 -7.27 -22.03
N THR A 157 -0.91 -7.37 -21.03
CA THR A 157 0.53 -7.60 -21.25
C THR A 157 0.78 -8.95 -21.91
N GLY A 158 0.08 -10.01 -21.46
CA GLY A 158 0.17 -11.33 -22.08
C GLY A 158 -0.27 -11.32 -23.55
N PHE A 159 -1.31 -10.55 -23.90
CA PHE A 159 -1.74 -10.36 -25.29
C PHE A 159 -0.66 -9.64 -26.13
N LEU A 160 -0.15 -8.50 -25.66
CA LEU A 160 0.86 -7.71 -26.36
C LEU A 160 2.19 -8.46 -26.59
N MET A 161 2.56 -9.32 -25.63
CA MET A 161 3.75 -10.17 -25.75
C MET A 161 3.54 -11.45 -26.58
N GLY A 162 2.33 -11.68 -27.10
CA GLY A 162 2.00 -12.88 -27.86
C GLY A 162 1.90 -14.16 -27.03
N ASN A 163 1.83 -14.05 -25.70
CA ASN A 163 1.75 -15.19 -24.77
C ASN A 163 0.31 -15.61 -24.43
N SER A 164 -0.70 -14.88 -24.94
CA SER A 164 -2.11 -15.16 -24.70
C SER A 164 -2.80 -15.74 -25.91
N ARG A 165 -3.71 -16.70 -25.69
CA ARG A 165 -4.65 -17.20 -26.72
C ARG A 165 -5.90 -16.33 -26.82
N GLU A 166 -6.10 -15.42 -25.89
CA GLU A 166 -7.22 -14.50 -25.87
C GLU A 166 -7.16 -13.53 -27.05
N LYS A 167 -8.30 -13.34 -27.73
CA LYS A 167 -8.39 -12.47 -28.92
C LYS A 167 -9.44 -11.36 -28.78
N HIS A 168 -10.14 -11.33 -27.65
CA HIS A 168 -11.31 -10.47 -27.45
C HIS A 168 -11.01 -9.23 -26.60
N LEU A 169 -9.85 -9.17 -25.94
CA LEU A 169 -9.35 -8.00 -25.22
C LEU A 169 -8.46 -7.15 -26.13
N LEU A 170 -8.75 -5.86 -26.23
CA LEU A 170 -7.88 -4.84 -26.82
C LEU A 170 -7.19 -4.05 -25.71
N PRO A 171 -5.95 -4.34 -25.38
CA PRO A 171 -5.18 -3.50 -24.45
C PRO A 171 -4.58 -2.29 -25.19
N ILE A 172 -4.76 -1.11 -24.62
CA ILE A 172 -4.18 0.15 -25.07
C ILE A 172 -3.47 0.76 -23.86
N LEU A 173 -2.15 0.57 -23.79
CA LEU A 173 -1.36 0.92 -22.62
C LEU A 173 -0.37 2.03 -22.97
N TYR A 174 -0.71 3.26 -22.59
CA TYR A 174 0.20 4.41 -22.67
C TYR A 174 0.98 4.51 -21.37
N MET A 175 2.23 4.08 -21.39
CA MET A 175 3.12 4.03 -20.22
C MET A 175 4.49 4.52 -20.63
N ILE A 176 5.30 4.99 -19.69
CA ILE A 176 6.72 5.22 -19.92
C ILE A 176 7.44 3.86 -20.07
N ASP A 177 8.48 3.82 -20.88
CA ASP A 177 9.28 2.60 -21.08
C ASP A 177 10.38 2.44 -20.04
N ASP A 178 10.99 3.56 -19.64
CA ASP A 178 12.08 3.59 -18.65
C ASP A 178 11.63 4.23 -17.34
N PRO A 179 11.36 3.43 -16.28
CA PRO A 179 10.91 3.94 -14.98
C PRO A 179 11.90 4.92 -14.32
N GLU A 180 13.20 4.88 -14.66
CA GLU A 180 14.19 5.79 -14.11
C GLU A 180 14.11 7.20 -14.71
N LYS A 181 13.45 7.32 -15.88
CA LYS A 181 13.22 8.61 -16.57
C LYS A 181 11.83 9.18 -16.30
N TRP A 182 11.29 8.91 -15.14
CA TRP A 182 9.93 9.31 -14.77
C TRP A 182 9.71 10.84 -14.75
N ASP A 183 10.76 11.62 -14.65
CA ASP A 183 10.79 13.10 -14.67
C ASP A 183 11.21 13.71 -16.02
N ASP A 184 11.49 12.88 -17.02
CA ASP A 184 11.81 13.33 -18.36
C ASP A 184 10.55 13.57 -19.19
N LEU A 185 10.38 14.79 -19.70
CA LEU A 185 9.22 15.17 -20.51
C LEU A 185 9.11 14.43 -21.85
N GLU A 186 10.23 14.02 -22.45
CA GLU A 186 10.22 13.25 -23.70
C GLU A 186 9.73 11.82 -23.44
N GLU A 187 10.15 11.22 -22.31
CA GLU A 187 9.68 9.92 -21.89
C GLU A 187 8.19 9.96 -21.50
N LEU A 188 7.75 11.04 -20.85
CA LEU A 188 6.36 11.24 -20.44
C LEU A 188 5.39 11.40 -21.61
N GLU A 189 5.81 11.78 -22.82
CA GLU A 189 4.95 11.80 -24.01
C GLU A 189 4.37 10.41 -24.34
N LYS A 190 5.05 9.33 -23.97
CA LYS A 190 4.56 7.96 -24.15
C LYS A 190 3.36 7.65 -23.26
N SER A 191 3.31 8.20 -22.07
CA SER A 191 2.19 8.03 -21.11
C SER A 191 1.14 9.13 -21.20
N LEU A 192 1.52 10.29 -21.75
CA LEU A 192 0.70 11.49 -21.92
C LEU A 192 0.68 11.92 -23.39
N PRO A 193 -0.02 11.19 -24.27
CA PRO A 193 0.00 11.51 -25.73
C PRO A 193 -0.55 12.90 -26.07
N GLY A 194 -1.30 13.55 -25.18
CA GLY A 194 -1.78 14.93 -25.31
C GLY A 194 -0.95 15.94 -24.52
N LEU A 195 0.32 15.64 -24.20
CA LEU A 195 1.19 16.58 -23.51
C LEU A 195 1.50 17.82 -24.35
N GLY A 196 1.16 18.99 -23.85
CA GLY A 196 1.23 20.27 -24.56
C GLY A 196 -0.10 20.72 -25.14
N GLU A 197 -1.08 19.82 -25.29
CA GLU A 197 -2.41 20.08 -25.80
C GLU A 197 -3.48 19.97 -24.70
N SER A 198 -3.73 18.75 -24.21
CA SER A 198 -4.73 18.51 -23.16
C SER A 198 -4.21 18.80 -21.74
N VAL A 199 -2.92 18.73 -21.55
CA VAL A 199 -2.21 19.11 -20.31
C VAL A 199 -0.95 19.88 -20.66
N SER A 200 -0.74 21.04 -20.01
CA SER A 200 0.40 21.89 -20.35
C SER A 200 1.72 21.31 -19.82
N ARG A 201 2.80 21.47 -20.58
CA ARG A 201 4.15 21.06 -20.16
C ARG A 201 4.60 21.78 -18.88
N GLU A 202 4.18 23.04 -18.70
CA GLU A 202 4.49 23.79 -17.49
C GLU A 202 3.83 23.20 -16.24
N PHE A 203 2.57 22.76 -16.36
CA PHE A 203 1.90 22.06 -15.28
C PHE A 203 2.61 20.77 -14.88
N ILE A 204 3.02 19.94 -15.86
CA ILE A 204 3.75 18.70 -15.59
C ILE A 204 5.09 18.98 -14.94
N ARG A 205 5.85 20.02 -15.36
CA ARG A 205 7.10 20.41 -14.68
C ARG A 205 6.89 20.76 -13.21
N LYS A 206 5.85 21.52 -12.88
CA LYS A 206 5.51 21.82 -11.48
C LYS A 206 5.18 20.56 -10.66
N GLU A 207 4.46 19.62 -11.27
CA GLU A 207 4.15 18.34 -10.61
C GLU A 207 5.43 17.49 -10.40
N ILE A 208 6.39 17.53 -11.32
CA ILE A 208 7.71 16.90 -11.19
C ILE A 208 8.48 17.54 -10.02
N ASP A 209 8.56 18.88 -9.96
CA ASP A 209 9.22 19.58 -8.87
C ASP A 209 8.63 19.18 -7.50
N ILE A 210 7.31 19.09 -7.40
CA ILE A 210 6.62 18.61 -6.20
C ILE A 210 6.94 17.15 -5.90
N ALA A 211 7.05 16.31 -6.94
CA ALA A 211 7.36 14.90 -6.78
C ALA A 211 8.76 14.66 -6.22
N HIS A 212 9.73 15.51 -6.54
CA HIS A 212 11.08 15.44 -5.95
C HIS A 212 11.14 15.80 -4.46
N GLU A 213 10.11 16.47 -3.90
CA GLU A 213 10.09 16.84 -2.48
C GLU A 213 9.89 15.65 -1.54
N SER A 214 9.20 14.59 -1.98
CA SER A 214 8.97 13.41 -1.15
C SER A 214 8.69 12.14 -1.96
N ILE A 215 9.10 10.99 -1.42
CA ILE A 215 8.83 9.66 -2.01
C ILE A 215 7.34 9.45 -2.27
N SER A 216 6.47 9.88 -1.34
CA SER A 216 5.01 9.74 -1.50
C SER A 216 4.50 10.52 -2.72
N LYS A 217 5.04 11.71 -2.98
CA LYS A 217 4.68 12.54 -4.13
C LYS A 217 5.23 11.98 -5.44
N GLU A 218 6.44 11.44 -5.41
CA GLU A 218 7.05 10.73 -6.54
C GLU A 218 6.18 9.54 -6.96
N ILE A 219 5.75 8.72 -6.01
CA ILE A 219 4.87 7.57 -6.26
C ILE A 219 3.53 8.01 -6.84
N GLU A 220 2.94 9.06 -6.26
CA GLU A 220 1.70 9.63 -6.75
C GLU A 220 1.85 10.10 -8.21
N PHE A 221 2.95 10.77 -8.54
CA PHE A 221 3.27 11.22 -9.89
C PHE A 221 3.46 10.04 -10.85
N LYS A 222 4.30 9.07 -10.47
CA LYS A 222 4.54 7.84 -11.25
C LYS A 222 3.25 7.07 -11.55
N THR A 223 2.34 7.03 -10.57
CA THR A 223 1.03 6.38 -10.74
C THR A 223 0.13 7.18 -11.69
N LYS A 224 0.03 8.50 -11.52
CA LYS A 224 -0.98 9.33 -12.20
C LYS A 224 -0.58 9.77 -13.60
N TYR A 225 0.72 9.98 -13.82
CA TYR A 225 1.23 10.56 -15.07
C TYR A 225 2.11 9.60 -15.84
N CYS A 226 2.93 8.78 -15.20
CA CYS A 226 3.74 7.77 -15.89
C CYS A 226 2.99 6.47 -16.16
N ASN A 227 1.83 6.26 -15.52
CA ASN A 227 1.05 5.02 -15.54
C ASN A 227 1.80 3.78 -15.07
N LEU A 228 2.84 3.98 -14.26
CA LEU A 228 3.55 2.89 -13.65
C LEU A 228 2.70 2.27 -12.54
N LYS A 229 2.59 0.94 -12.58
CA LYS A 229 2.03 0.19 -11.48
C LYS A 229 2.96 0.30 -10.28
N GLN A 230 2.45 0.77 -9.16
CA GLN A 230 3.22 0.90 -7.93
C GLN A 230 2.77 -0.17 -6.93
N SER A 231 3.73 -0.71 -6.19
CA SER A 231 3.37 -1.49 -5.01
C SER A 231 2.71 -0.57 -3.98
N ILE A 232 1.67 -1.06 -3.28
CA ILE A 232 1.05 -0.32 -2.18
C ILE A 232 2.07 -0.12 -1.06
N SER A 233 3.05 -1.02 -0.96
CA SER A 233 4.16 -0.94 -0.04
C SER A 233 5.37 -0.30 -0.72
N THR A 234 5.72 0.89 -0.30
CA THR A 234 6.97 1.55 -0.66
C THR A 234 7.99 1.35 0.43
N ALA A 235 9.26 1.22 0.05
CA ALA A 235 10.35 1.28 1.04
C ALA A 235 10.13 2.50 1.92
N TRP A 236 10.02 2.27 3.22
CA TRP A 236 9.73 3.34 4.17
C TRP A 236 10.95 4.24 4.41
N LEU A 237 12.09 3.61 4.67
CA LEU A 237 13.29 4.29 5.13
C LEU A 237 14.30 4.40 3.98
N LYS A 238 14.91 5.57 3.82
CA LYS A 238 15.99 5.76 2.85
C LYS A 238 17.26 5.07 3.32
N ALA A 239 18.01 4.46 2.40
CA ALA A 239 19.26 3.79 2.71
C ALA A 239 20.28 4.71 3.40
N GLU A 240 20.33 5.99 3.03
CA GLU A 240 21.21 6.98 3.66
C GLU A 240 20.84 7.24 5.13
N ASP A 241 19.54 7.26 5.47
CA ASP A 241 19.07 7.49 6.84
C ASP A 241 19.25 6.23 7.70
N ILE A 242 19.02 5.04 7.13
CA ILE A 242 19.36 3.75 7.76
C ILE A 242 20.85 3.74 8.11
N ASN A 243 21.72 4.12 7.16
CA ASN A 243 23.17 4.12 7.39
C ASN A 243 23.61 5.08 8.51
N LYS A 244 22.84 6.16 8.79
CA LYS A 244 23.13 7.03 9.94
C LYS A 244 22.88 6.35 11.29
N ALA A 245 22.00 5.36 11.34
CA ALA A 245 21.68 4.64 12.58
C ALA A 245 22.68 3.52 12.90
N PHE A 246 23.39 3.00 11.91
CA PHE A 246 24.31 1.86 12.05
C PHE A 246 25.76 2.30 11.94
N GLY A 247 26.69 1.38 12.23
CA GLY A 247 28.13 1.70 12.28
C GLY A 247 28.55 2.34 13.62
N HIS A 248 27.69 2.27 14.64
CA HIS A 248 27.98 2.74 15.98
C HIS A 248 28.21 1.55 16.91
N HIS A 249 29.04 1.78 17.94
CA HIS A 249 29.22 0.79 19.01
C HIS A 249 29.18 1.50 20.36
N ARG A 250 28.25 1.06 21.21
CA ARG A 250 28.14 1.52 22.59
C ARG A 250 27.89 0.33 23.51
N PRO A 251 28.82 -0.01 24.40
CA PRO A 251 28.63 -1.17 25.27
C PRO A 251 27.50 -0.90 26.28
N LEU A 252 26.74 -1.96 26.63
CA LEU A 252 25.65 -1.90 27.62
C LEU A 252 26.11 -1.37 28.98
N THR A 253 27.41 -1.53 29.31
CA THR A 253 28.01 -1.00 30.53
C THR A 253 27.96 0.52 30.64
N ASP A 254 27.86 1.25 29.52
CA ASP A 254 27.74 2.71 29.52
C ASP A 254 26.34 3.17 29.90
N LEU A 255 25.37 2.25 29.87
CA LEU A 255 23.97 2.49 30.21
C LEU A 255 23.59 2.01 31.61
N VAL A 256 24.57 1.66 32.44
CA VAL A 256 24.31 1.24 33.83
C VAL A 256 23.53 2.34 34.58
N ASN A 257 22.48 1.93 35.28
CA ASN A 257 21.55 2.81 36.00
C ASN A 257 20.69 3.73 35.11
N HIS A 258 20.62 3.49 33.79
CA HIS A 258 19.68 4.19 32.94
C HIS A 258 18.30 3.51 32.94
N TYR A 259 17.30 4.32 32.67
CA TYR A 259 15.96 3.83 32.37
C TYR A 259 15.79 3.73 30.84
N CYS A 260 14.99 2.77 30.40
CA CYS A 260 14.67 2.57 29.01
C CYS A 260 13.18 2.27 28.81
N VAL A 261 12.74 2.24 27.58
CA VAL A 261 11.50 1.57 27.15
C VAL A 261 11.85 0.28 26.43
N GLY A 262 10.98 -0.71 26.50
CA GLY A 262 11.14 -1.97 25.76
C GLY A 262 10.05 -2.13 24.69
N GLY A 263 10.35 -2.99 23.71
CA GLY A 263 9.38 -3.42 22.72
C GLY A 263 9.58 -4.89 22.36
N VAL A 264 8.50 -5.58 22.05
CA VAL A 264 8.53 -7.02 21.71
C VAL A 264 7.55 -7.31 20.59
N ASP A 265 8.06 -7.92 19.54
CA ASP A 265 7.23 -8.53 18.49
C ASP A 265 7.41 -10.05 18.51
N LEU A 266 6.33 -10.78 18.87
CA LEU A 266 6.31 -12.23 19.00
C LEU A 266 5.74 -12.89 17.76
N SER A 267 6.53 -13.71 17.10
CA SER A 267 6.06 -14.59 16.04
C SER A 267 5.25 -15.77 16.60
N GLN A 268 4.14 -16.09 15.92
CA GLN A 268 3.30 -17.25 16.28
C GLN A 268 3.77 -18.56 15.63
N SER A 269 4.53 -18.56 14.52
CA SER A 269 4.83 -19.83 13.83
C SER A 269 6.04 -19.87 12.91
N VAL A 270 6.34 -18.86 12.11
CA VAL A 270 7.31 -18.96 11.00
C VAL A 270 8.33 -17.84 10.97
N ASP A 271 7.97 -16.68 11.49
CA ASP A 271 8.81 -15.47 11.48
C ASP A 271 9.70 -15.40 12.72
N LEU A 272 10.66 -14.48 12.72
CA LEU A 272 11.52 -14.19 13.85
C LEU A 272 10.71 -13.56 14.99
N THR A 273 11.07 -13.87 16.23
CA THR A 273 10.69 -13.05 17.38
C THR A 273 11.79 -12.03 17.62
N SER A 274 11.41 -10.80 17.91
CA SER A 274 12.36 -9.74 18.24
C SER A 274 11.98 -9.02 19.51
N ALA A 275 12.99 -8.62 20.28
CA ALA A 275 12.84 -7.68 21.39
C ALA A 275 13.91 -6.61 21.34
N CYS A 276 13.58 -5.42 21.83
CA CYS A 276 14.54 -4.34 21.96
C CYS A 276 14.32 -3.54 23.26
N ILE A 277 15.37 -2.82 23.65
CA ILE A 277 15.29 -1.70 24.57
C ILE A 277 15.78 -0.44 23.86
N ILE A 278 15.18 0.71 24.18
CA ILE A 278 15.58 2.03 23.71
C ILE A 278 15.93 2.88 24.92
N THR A 279 17.18 3.36 24.99
CA THR A 279 17.67 4.25 26.03
C THR A 279 18.01 5.61 25.42
N GLU A 280 17.53 6.69 26.03
CA GLU A 280 17.82 8.04 25.58
C GLU A 280 19.02 8.62 26.35
N VAL A 281 20.05 9.02 25.60
CA VAL A 281 21.23 9.68 26.17
C VAL A 281 21.56 10.91 25.31
N ASP A 282 21.58 12.09 25.93
CA ASP A 282 21.88 13.37 25.27
C ASP A 282 21.01 13.64 24.01
N GLY A 283 19.73 13.26 24.08
CA GLY A 283 18.76 13.43 23.00
C GLY A 283 18.91 12.44 21.84
N VAL A 284 19.77 11.45 21.96
CA VAL A 284 19.95 10.33 21.03
C VAL A 284 19.34 9.06 21.62
N LEU A 285 18.53 8.38 20.81
CA LEU A 285 17.94 7.09 21.16
C LEU A 285 18.86 5.94 20.73
N TRP A 286 19.32 5.18 21.70
CA TRP A 286 20.19 4.00 21.50
C TRP A 286 19.37 2.74 21.59
N ILE A 287 19.38 1.96 20.51
CA ILE A 287 18.65 0.70 20.38
C ILE A 287 19.61 -0.46 20.68
N HIS A 288 19.21 -1.36 21.58
CA HIS A 288 19.79 -2.69 21.74
C HIS A 288 18.71 -3.71 21.44
N SER A 289 18.96 -4.60 20.50
CA SER A 289 17.97 -5.55 19.99
C SER A 289 18.49 -6.98 19.99
N HIS A 290 17.60 -7.95 20.09
CA HIS A 290 17.89 -9.35 19.98
C HIS A 290 16.77 -10.10 19.27
N PHE A 291 17.17 -11.19 18.58
CA PHE A 291 16.25 -12.01 17.80
C PHE A 291 16.26 -13.47 18.26
N TRP A 292 15.17 -14.18 18.03
CA TRP A 292 15.05 -15.62 18.29
C TRP A 292 14.44 -16.32 17.08
N LEU A 293 14.90 -17.57 16.83
CA LEU A 293 14.41 -18.46 15.78
C LEU A 293 14.30 -19.89 16.33
N PRO A 294 13.25 -20.66 16.00
CA PRO A 294 13.16 -22.06 16.41
C PRO A 294 14.29 -22.92 15.85
N ASN A 295 14.82 -23.84 16.65
CA ASN A 295 15.98 -24.66 16.32
C ASN A 295 15.81 -25.42 14.99
N LYS A 296 14.68 -26.09 14.81
CA LYS A 296 14.41 -26.91 13.61
C LYS A 296 14.12 -26.10 12.35
N ARG A 297 13.92 -24.79 12.48
CA ARG A 297 13.59 -23.93 11.34
C ARG A 297 14.78 -23.17 10.75
N LEU A 298 15.96 -23.30 11.33
CA LEU A 298 17.14 -22.55 10.91
C LEU A 298 17.49 -22.76 9.43
N GLU A 299 17.55 -24.01 8.98
CA GLU A 299 17.89 -24.32 7.59
C GLU A 299 16.80 -23.87 6.61
N GLU A 300 15.53 -24.07 6.97
CA GLU A 300 14.38 -23.67 6.15
C GLU A 300 14.33 -22.14 6.03
N ALA A 301 14.43 -21.41 7.13
CA ALA A 301 14.45 -19.96 7.18
C ALA A 301 15.61 -19.38 6.37
N THR A 302 16.83 -19.93 6.54
CA THR A 302 18.02 -19.50 5.78
C THR A 302 17.81 -19.63 4.28
N LYS A 303 17.19 -20.71 3.80
CA LYS A 303 16.90 -20.90 2.37
C LYS A 303 15.77 -20.01 1.87
N ARG A 304 14.68 -19.90 2.64
CA ARG A 304 13.49 -19.11 2.28
C ARG A 304 13.82 -17.63 2.16
N ASP A 305 14.54 -17.10 3.16
CA ASP A 305 14.81 -15.67 3.31
C ASP A 305 16.10 -15.24 2.59
N ASN A 306 16.92 -16.19 2.18
CA ASN A 306 18.28 -15.99 1.67
C ASN A 306 19.17 -15.18 2.63
N ILE A 307 18.96 -15.37 3.94
CA ILE A 307 19.68 -14.70 5.03
C ILE A 307 20.52 -15.75 5.76
N PRO A 308 21.86 -15.59 5.88
CA PRO A 308 22.73 -16.55 6.56
C PRO A 308 22.63 -16.40 8.09
N TYR A 309 21.54 -16.88 8.69
CA TYR A 309 21.24 -16.71 10.12
C TYR A 309 22.33 -17.22 11.06
N GLU A 310 23.11 -18.23 10.67
CA GLU A 310 24.24 -18.71 11.44
C GLU A 310 25.32 -17.64 11.73
N ILE A 311 25.45 -16.65 10.83
CA ILE A 311 26.37 -15.53 11.04
C ILE A 311 25.89 -14.68 12.21
N TYR A 312 24.60 -14.42 12.30
CA TYR A 312 23.99 -13.59 13.35
C TYR A 312 23.95 -14.33 14.70
N ILE A 313 23.84 -15.65 14.69
CA ILE A 313 24.01 -16.47 15.89
C ILE A 313 25.43 -16.30 16.42
N ARG A 314 26.45 -16.43 15.56
CA ARG A 314 27.86 -16.26 15.96
C ARG A 314 28.19 -14.83 16.43
N LYS A 315 27.55 -13.83 15.88
CA LYS A 315 27.67 -12.43 16.31
C LYS A 315 26.88 -12.13 17.59
N GLY A 316 26.02 -13.03 18.06
CA GLY A 316 25.20 -12.84 19.25
C GLY A 316 23.95 -12.00 19.08
N PHE A 317 23.54 -11.72 17.83
CA PHE A 317 22.33 -10.95 17.53
C PHE A 317 21.07 -11.83 17.46
N LEU A 318 21.24 -13.13 17.21
CA LEU A 318 20.20 -14.12 17.10
C LEU A 318 20.51 -15.30 18.03
N SER A 319 19.49 -15.82 18.72
CA SER A 319 19.56 -17.06 19.49
C SER A 319 18.57 -18.09 18.97
N LEU A 320 18.95 -19.35 18.97
CA LEU A 320 18.02 -20.45 18.77
C LEU A 320 17.21 -20.67 20.05
N SER A 321 15.89 -20.86 19.90
CA SER A 321 14.96 -20.98 21.04
C SER A 321 13.89 -22.02 20.75
N GLY A 322 13.70 -22.95 21.67
CA GLY A 322 12.76 -24.06 21.50
C GLY A 322 13.09 -24.96 20.32
N GLU A 323 12.19 -25.85 19.95
CA GLU A 323 12.35 -26.79 18.83
C GLU A 323 11.58 -26.33 17.58
N GLU A 324 10.25 -26.44 17.61
CA GLU A 324 9.34 -26.03 16.52
C GLU A 324 8.82 -24.59 16.70
N PHE A 325 8.72 -24.14 17.95
CA PHE A 325 8.21 -22.83 18.35
C PHE A 325 9.20 -22.19 19.32
N ILE A 326 9.24 -20.85 19.30
CA ILE A 326 10.06 -20.06 20.21
C ILE A 326 9.55 -20.24 21.65
N ASN A 327 10.48 -20.47 22.57
CA ASN A 327 10.18 -20.47 24.00
C ASN A 327 10.16 -19.03 24.54
N ASN A 328 8.99 -18.54 24.87
CA ASN A 328 8.83 -17.18 25.40
C ASN A 328 9.64 -16.91 26.69
N ASP A 329 10.04 -17.94 27.41
CA ASP A 329 10.88 -17.78 28.60
C ASP A 329 12.28 -17.24 28.24
N ASP A 330 12.78 -17.49 27.04
CA ASP A 330 14.07 -16.95 26.58
C ASP A 330 14.00 -15.42 26.39
N VAL A 331 12.88 -14.91 25.88
CA VAL A 331 12.62 -13.47 25.78
C VAL A 331 12.50 -12.83 27.17
N ILE A 332 11.82 -13.51 28.10
CA ILE A 332 11.72 -13.07 29.50
C ILE A 332 13.09 -13.00 30.16
N LEU A 333 13.92 -14.03 29.98
CA LEU A 333 15.29 -14.07 30.52
C LEU A 333 16.14 -12.93 29.94
N TRP A 334 15.96 -12.57 28.67
CA TRP A 334 16.68 -11.47 28.07
C TRP A 334 16.36 -10.12 28.78
N PHE A 335 15.07 -9.81 29.04
CA PHE A 335 14.71 -8.62 29.82
C PHE A 335 15.22 -8.67 31.26
N GLN A 336 15.19 -9.84 31.88
CA GLN A 336 15.79 -10.00 33.22
C GLN A 336 17.29 -9.73 33.24
N ARG A 337 18.02 -10.13 32.19
CA ARG A 337 19.44 -9.84 32.05
C ARG A 337 19.72 -8.35 31.99
N MET A 338 18.91 -7.58 31.24
CA MET A 338 19.02 -6.12 31.21
C MET A 338 18.99 -5.53 32.61
N VAL A 339 18.08 -6.00 33.47
CA VAL A 339 17.94 -5.51 34.86
C VAL A 339 19.03 -6.05 35.80
N LYS A 340 19.26 -7.37 35.77
CA LYS A 340 20.13 -8.02 36.77
C LYS A 340 21.61 -7.87 36.48
N GLU A 341 22.01 -8.04 35.22
CA GLU A 341 23.41 -8.01 34.82
C GLU A 341 23.89 -6.60 34.45
N TYR A 342 23.07 -5.88 33.65
CA TYR A 342 23.43 -4.57 33.11
C TYR A 342 22.88 -3.40 33.90
N ARG A 343 21.93 -3.64 34.85
CA ARG A 343 21.26 -2.57 35.64
C ARG A 343 20.62 -1.52 34.76
N ILE A 344 20.04 -1.93 33.63
CA ILE A 344 19.23 -1.08 32.74
C ILE A 344 17.75 -1.42 33.04
N TYR A 345 16.92 -0.42 33.27
CA TYR A 345 15.59 -0.59 33.84
C TYR A 345 14.49 -0.20 32.85
N PRO A 346 13.82 -1.17 32.21
CA PRO A 346 12.63 -0.90 31.39
C PRO A 346 11.51 -0.33 32.27
N LEU A 347 11.09 0.92 31.99
CA LEU A 347 9.99 1.55 32.66
C LEU A 347 8.65 1.07 32.15
N GLN A 348 8.60 0.79 30.84
CA GLN A 348 7.43 0.26 30.15
C GLN A 348 7.90 -0.61 28.99
N ILE A 349 7.18 -1.69 28.69
CA ILE A 349 7.42 -2.59 27.57
C ILE A 349 6.14 -2.63 26.71
N GLY A 350 6.27 -2.27 25.43
CA GLY A 350 5.22 -2.39 24.42
C GLY A 350 5.22 -3.78 23.78
N TYR A 351 4.03 -4.31 23.48
CA TYR A 351 3.90 -5.60 22.80
C TYR A 351 2.62 -5.64 21.93
N ASP A 352 2.66 -6.40 20.85
CA ASP A 352 1.44 -6.62 20.05
C ASP A 352 0.43 -7.49 20.81
N ARG A 353 -0.81 -7.02 20.85
CA ARG A 353 -1.91 -7.56 21.66
C ARG A 353 -2.21 -9.04 21.41
N TRP A 354 -1.92 -9.56 20.20
CA TRP A 354 -2.46 -10.85 19.77
C TRP A 354 -1.60 -12.07 20.16
N SER A 355 -0.34 -11.89 20.54
CA SER A 355 0.60 -13.00 20.65
C SER A 355 1.17 -13.29 22.07
N ALA A 356 0.90 -12.48 23.09
CA ALA A 356 1.79 -12.39 24.24
C ALA A 356 1.22 -12.71 25.61
N GLN A 357 0.00 -13.24 25.75
CA GLN A 357 -0.68 -13.31 27.06
C GLN A 357 0.08 -14.04 28.18
N ASP A 358 0.70 -15.20 27.88
CA ASP A 358 1.48 -15.95 28.88
C ASP A 358 2.77 -15.20 29.29
N MET A 359 3.50 -14.69 28.30
CA MET A 359 4.71 -13.90 28.55
C MET A 359 4.41 -12.64 29.38
N VAL A 360 3.34 -11.94 29.04
CA VAL A 360 2.91 -10.72 29.75
C VAL A 360 2.62 -11.01 31.22
N GLN A 361 1.85 -12.08 31.52
CA GLN A 361 1.56 -12.47 32.90
C GLN A 361 2.85 -12.82 33.69
N LYS A 362 3.78 -13.52 33.05
CA LYS A 362 5.06 -13.88 33.69
C LYS A 362 5.90 -12.64 33.98
N LEU A 363 6.06 -11.72 33.02
CA LEU A 363 6.79 -10.47 33.21
C LEU A 363 6.14 -9.55 34.27
N GLN A 364 4.81 -9.46 34.27
CA GLN A 364 4.09 -8.69 35.31
C GLN A 364 4.31 -9.23 36.73
N ARG A 365 4.33 -10.57 36.90
CA ARG A 365 4.70 -11.21 38.18
C ARG A 365 6.12 -10.88 38.63
N MET A 366 6.99 -10.53 37.67
CA MET A 366 8.37 -10.11 37.92
C MET A 366 8.52 -8.58 38.06
N SER A 367 7.39 -7.87 38.21
CA SER A 367 7.33 -6.41 38.39
C SER A 367 7.76 -5.61 37.15
N PHE A 368 7.69 -6.17 35.96
CA PHE A 368 7.76 -5.39 34.74
C PHE A 368 6.39 -4.78 34.42
N HIS A 369 6.40 -3.57 33.86
CA HIS A 369 5.19 -2.89 33.39
C HIS A 369 5.07 -3.07 31.87
N LEU A 370 3.92 -3.58 31.41
CA LEU A 370 3.67 -3.84 29.99
C LEU A 370 2.34 -3.23 29.58
N ASP A 371 2.32 -2.65 28.37
CA ASP A 371 1.08 -2.21 27.72
C ASP A 371 0.99 -2.74 26.30
N SER A 372 -0.23 -3.10 25.90
CA SER A 372 -0.47 -3.55 24.53
C SER A 372 -0.42 -2.38 23.54
N VAL A 373 0.26 -2.59 22.44
CA VAL A 373 0.29 -1.70 21.29
C VAL A 373 -0.66 -2.24 20.23
N THR A 374 -1.53 -1.40 19.71
CA THR A 374 -2.35 -1.76 18.57
C THR A 374 -1.60 -1.34 17.32
N GLN A 375 -0.97 -2.31 16.66
CA GLN A 375 -0.22 -2.08 15.42
C GLN A 375 -1.13 -1.62 14.26
N GLY A 376 -0.53 -1.28 13.12
CA GLY A 376 -1.23 -0.80 11.94
C GLY A 376 -1.38 0.72 11.92
N PHE A 377 -2.43 1.24 11.31
CA PHE A 377 -2.62 2.69 11.09
C PHE A 377 -2.63 3.55 12.38
N ASN A 378 -2.80 2.94 13.54
CA ASN A 378 -2.75 3.64 14.84
C ASN A 378 -1.32 4.10 15.20
N LEU A 379 -0.30 3.50 14.63
CA LEU A 379 1.10 3.87 14.85
C LEU A 379 1.62 4.94 13.87
N SER A 380 0.80 5.44 12.96
CA SER A 380 1.22 6.41 11.94
C SER A 380 2.03 7.59 12.50
N ASN A 381 1.60 8.18 13.63
CA ASN A 381 2.33 9.29 14.26
C ASN A 381 3.67 8.84 14.87
N VAL A 382 3.73 7.61 15.41
CA VAL A 382 4.95 7.01 15.96
C VAL A 382 5.95 6.75 14.83
N GLU A 383 5.47 6.23 13.70
CA GLU A 383 6.27 6.02 12.49
C GLU A 383 6.84 7.35 11.97
N ASP A 384 6.03 8.41 11.92
CA ASP A 384 6.48 9.75 11.49
C ASP A 384 7.55 10.33 12.44
N THR A 385 7.36 10.18 13.75
CA THR A 385 8.35 10.61 14.76
C THR A 385 9.65 9.82 14.62
N PHE A 386 9.57 8.50 14.47
CA PHE A 386 10.73 7.63 14.29
C PHE A 386 11.51 8.00 13.02
N GLU A 387 10.82 8.17 11.89
CA GLU A 387 11.43 8.57 10.62
C GLU A 387 12.13 9.93 10.73
N GLY A 388 11.48 10.91 11.36
CA GLY A 388 12.05 12.23 11.59
C GLY A 388 13.35 12.17 12.43
N MET A 389 13.33 11.44 13.54
CA MET A 389 14.50 11.26 14.41
C MET A 389 15.62 10.47 13.71
N LEU A 390 15.27 9.46 12.87
CA LEU A 390 16.24 8.71 12.10
C LEU A 390 16.96 9.62 11.08
N ARG A 391 16.21 10.45 10.37
CA ARG A 391 16.72 11.43 9.40
C ARG A 391 17.67 12.45 10.06
N GLU A 392 17.35 12.88 11.28
CA GLU A 392 18.19 13.78 12.09
C GLU A 392 19.43 13.08 12.68
N GLY A 393 19.59 11.75 12.53
CA GLY A 393 20.69 10.99 13.11
C GLY A 393 20.59 10.83 14.64
N ARG A 394 19.40 10.96 15.18
CA ARG A 394 19.07 10.82 16.62
C ARG A 394 18.66 9.40 17.01
N ILE A 395 18.62 8.46 16.08
CA ILE A 395 18.43 7.03 16.33
C ILE A 395 19.72 6.31 15.97
N ARG A 396 20.22 5.49 16.89
CA ARG A 396 21.44 4.71 16.69
C ARG A 396 21.26 3.30 17.25
N ASP A 397 21.66 2.33 16.45
CA ASP A 397 21.87 0.98 16.94
C ASP A 397 23.21 0.93 17.67
N MET A 398 23.23 0.33 18.88
CA MET A 398 24.41 0.37 19.71
C MET A 398 25.36 -0.80 19.47
N ASP A 399 24.91 -1.85 18.78
CA ASP A 399 25.64 -3.09 18.55
C ASP A 399 26.13 -3.25 17.10
N ASP A 400 25.80 -2.32 16.21
CA ASP A 400 25.96 -2.45 14.76
C ASP A 400 25.31 -3.74 14.24
N ASN A 401 24.07 -3.98 14.68
CA ASN A 401 23.32 -5.21 14.40
C ASN A 401 22.85 -5.27 12.94
N ASP A 402 23.63 -5.91 12.09
CA ASP A 402 23.32 -6.08 10.66
C ASP A 402 21.94 -6.74 10.40
N LEU A 403 21.47 -7.62 11.32
CA LEU A 403 20.17 -8.25 11.17
C LEU A 403 19.03 -7.22 11.35
N LEU A 404 19.14 -6.34 12.35
CA LEU A 404 18.22 -5.23 12.51
C LEU A 404 18.27 -4.27 11.31
N LYS A 405 19.46 -4.03 10.75
CA LYS A 405 19.65 -3.21 9.55
C LYS A 405 18.90 -3.77 8.35
N ILE A 406 18.91 -5.09 8.14
CA ILE A 406 18.12 -5.77 7.10
C ILE A 406 16.63 -5.51 7.33
N HIS A 407 16.13 -5.67 8.55
CA HIS A 407 14.72 -5.41 8.86
C HIS A 407 14.32 -3.94 8.61
N PHE A 408 15.23 -2.99 8.81
CA PHE A 408 14.99 -1.58 8.45
C PHE A 408 14.91 -1.38 6.95
N ALA A 409 15.77 -2.06 6.18
CA ALA A 409 15.75 -2.01 4.71
C ALA A 409 14.51 -2.71 4.12
N ASP A 410 14.01 -3.73 4.79
CA ASP A 410 12.82 -4.51 4.41
C ASP A 410 11.50 -3.84 4.81
N ALA A 411 11.57 -2.76 5.60
CA ALA A 411 10.41 -2.02 6.05
C ALA A 411 9.80 -1.18 4.92
N ALA A 412 8.51 -1.32 4.76
CA ALA A 412 7.72 -0.52 3.83
C ALA A 412 6.50 0.09 4.54
N GLN A 413 5.90 1.11 3.96
CA GLN A 413 4.67 1.71 4.44
C GLN A 413 3.53 1.48 3.48
N GLN A 414 2.37 1.13 4.01
CA GLN A 414 1.11 1.11 3.29
C GLN A 414 0.26 2.30 3.72
N MET A 415 -0.16 3.11 2.73
CA MET A 415 -1.07 4.23 2.97
C MET A 415 -2.51 3.75 3.13
N GLU A 416 -3.29 4.41 3.97
CA GLU A 416 -4.73 4.14 4.11
C GLU A 416 -5.49 4.55 2.84
N SER A 417 -6.26 3.63 2.26
CA SER A 417 -6.92 3.82 0.94
C SER A 417 -8.15 4.73 0.97
N ASN A 418 -8.75 4.99 2.15
CA ASN A 418 -9.95 5.81 2.32
C ASN A 418 -9.65 7.00 3.24
N THR A 419 -9.28 8.14 2.67
CA THR A 419 -9.01 9.34 3.45
C THR A 419 -10.16 10.34 3.36
N GLU A 420 -11.04 10.32 4.37
CA GLU A 420 -11.76 11.51 4.83
C GLU A 420 -10.87 12.42 5.72
N HIS A 421 -9.64 11.97 6.02
CA HIS A 421 -8.69 12.67 6.87
C HIS A 421 -7.76 13.57 6.05
N ALA A 422 -7.48 14.76 6.56
CA ALA A 422 -6.57 15.73 5.93
C ALA A 422 -5.14 15.19 5.75
N HIS A 423 -4.75 14.18 6.56
CA HIS A 423 -3.48 13.47 6.47
C HIS A 423 -3.76 11.96 6.40
N PRO A 424 -3.34 11.28 5.31
CA PRO A 424 -3.49 9.84 5.20
C PRO A 424 -2.63 9.13 6.25
N ARG A 425 -3.25 8.19 6.99
CA ARG A 425 -2.52 7.35 7.96
C ARG A 425 -1.70 6.29 7.22
N LYS A 426 -0.61 5.90 7.85
CA LYS A 426 0.34 4.91 7.34
C LYS A 426 0.44 3.73 8.30
N LYS A 427 0.87 2.58 7.81
CA LYS A 427 1.21 1.42 8.64
C LYS A 427 2.43 0.70 8.10
N LEU A 428 3.25 0.17 8.99
CA LEU A 428 4.35 -0.72 8.66
C LEU A 428 3.84 -1.98 7.94
N VAL A 429 4.51 -2.34 6.85
CA VAL A 429 4.33 -3.60 6.12
C VAL A 429 5.66 -4.11 5.60
N LYS A 430 5.73 -5.37 5.19
CA LYS A 430 6.90 -5.97 4.53
C LYS A 430 7.00 -5.49 3.09
N ILE A 431 8.19 -5.14 2.61
CA ILE A 431 8.42 -4.69 1.23
C ILE A 431 8.15 -5.82 0.21
N THR A 432 8.43 -7.06 0.60
CA THR A 432 8.12 -8.28 -0.16
C THR A 432 7.52 -9.35 0.76
N LYS A 433 6.97 -10.43 0.18
CA LYS A 433 6.40 -11.55 0.97
C LYS A 433 7.45 -12.29 1.82
N THR A 434 8.71 -12.27 1.42
CA THR A 434 9.83 -12.91 2.12
C THR A 434 10.63 -11.95 3.00
N ALA A 435 10.30 -10.66 2.99
CA ALA A 435 10.94 -9.65 3.82
C ALA A 435 10.56 -9.80 5.30
N HIS A 436 11.43 -9.30 6.18
CA HIS A 436 11.24 -9.35 7.62
C HIS A 436 11.23 -7.95 8.22
N VAL A 437 10.26 -7.68 9.08
CA VAL A 437 10.11 -6.37 9.77
C VAL A 437 9.95 -6.52 11.29
N ASP A 438 10.10 -7.72 11.82
CA ASP A 438 9.88 -8.04 13.23
C ASP A 438 10.74 -7.16 14.15
N GLY A 439 11.99 -6.89 13.77
CA GLY A 439 12.87 -5.97 14.49
C GLY A 439 12.37 -4.53 14.50
N VAL A 440 11.82 -4.08 13.36
CA VAL A 440 11.21 -2.74 13.25
C VAL A 440 9.93 -2.66 14.05
N ALA A 441 9.10 -3.70 14.02
CA ALA A 441 7.86 -3.76 14.80
C ALA A 441 8.16 -3.66 16.31
N ALA A 442 9.14 -4.43 16.82
CA ALA A 442 9.57 -4.31 18.21
C ALA A 442 10.09 -2.90 18.55
N VAL A 443 10.86 -2.26 17.65
CA VAL A 443 11.33 -0.88 17.84
C VAL A 443 10.17 0.11 17.88
N LEU A 444 9.17 -0.04 17.00
CA LEU A 444 7.98 0.82 17.01
C LEU A 444 7.10 0.61 18.25
N ASP A 445 7.01 -0.62 18.77
CA ASP A 445 6.32 -0.89 20.03
C ASP A 445 7.01 -0.20 21.22
N ALA A 446 8.36 -0.19 21.25
CA ALA A 446 9.11 0.57 22.24
C ALA A 446 8.93 2.09 22.07
N MET A 447 8.98 2.60 20.83
CA MET A 447 8.72 4.01 20.53
C MET A 447 7.31 4.44 20.92
N ALA A 448 6.31 3.59 20.71
CA ALA A 448 4.94 3.84 21.13
C ALA A 448 4.85 4.03 22.65
N MET A 449 5.55 3.20 23.42
CA MET A 449 5.62 3.37 24.89
C MET A 449 6.25 4.70 25.27
N ARG A 450 7.33 5.10 24.58
CA ARG A 450 7.98 6.39 24.81
C ARG A 450 7.01 7.55 24.53
N GLU A 451 6.37 7.57 23.38
CA GLU A 451 5.49 8.66 22.96
C GLU A 451 4.19 8.73 23.80
N PHE A 452 3.51 7.61 23.98
CA PHE A 452 2.22 7.57 24.69
C PHE A 452 2.36 7.86 26.19
N LYS A 453 3.49 7.51 26.77
CA LYS A 453 3.79 7.70 28.21
C LYS A 453 4.77 8.85 28.47
N TRP A 454 5.05 9.71 27.50
CA TRP A 454 6.05 10.77 27.65
C TRP A 454 5.79 11.69 28.83
N ALA A 455 4.53 12.07 29.10
CA ALA A 455 4.15 12.91 30.22
C ALA A 455 4.53 12.32 31.58
N GLU A 456 4.49 10.98 31.71
CA GLU A 456 4.81 10.26 32.94
C GLU A 456 6.30 9.87 33.03
N LEU A 457 6.87 9.42 31.91
CA LEU A 457 8.17 8.76 31.88
C LEU A 457 9.32 9.65 31.37
N GLY A 458 9.03 10.71 30.61
CA GLY A 458 10.02 11.49 29.90
C GLY A 458 11.17 11.99 30.78
N LYS A 459 10.87 12.55 31.96
CA LYS A 459 11.90 12.99 32.90
C LYS A 459 12.83 11.88 33.40
N ARG A 460 12.32 10.64 33.48
CA ARG A 460 13.12 9.48 33.94
C ARG A 460 13.92 8.89 32.79
N LEU A 461 13.36 8.91 31.58
CA LEU A 461 14.02 8.37 30.39
C LEU A 461 15.24 9.21 29.99
N THR A 462 15.18 10.54 30.18
CA THR A 462 16.26 11.46 29.82
C THR A 462 17.35 11.61 30.87
N ASN A 463 17.16 11.02 32.06
CA ASN A 463 18.13 11.14 33.15
C ASN A 463 18.62 9.74 33.61
N ALA A 464 19.90 9.62 33.84
CA ALA A 464 20.43 8.44 34.52
C ALA A 464 19.90 8.38 35.98
N ARG A 465 19.73 7.18 36.49
CA ARG A 465 19.40 6.96 37.90
C ARG A 465 20.60 7.33 38.75
N GLY A 466 20.48 8.40 39.52
CA GLY A 466 21.52 8.86 40.46
C GLY A 466 21.81 7.82 41.53
#